data_f55a5a84bac784c8bde38fdcf1ec3d40
#
_entry.id   f55a5a84bac784c8bde38fdcf1ec3d40
#
_cell.length_a   1.000
_cell.length_b   1.000
_cell.length_c   1.000
_cell.angle_alpha   90.00
_cell.angle_beta   90.00
_cell.angle_gamma   90.00
#
_symmetry.space_group_name_H-M   'P 1'
#
loop_
_entity.id
_entity.type
_entity.pdbx_description
1 polymer ?
#
loop_
_entity_poly.entity_id
_entity_poly.type
_entity_poly.pdbx_seq_one_letter_code
_entity_poly.pdbx_strand_id
1 'polypeptide(L)' 'MMPLVLANVGEPQIVKRIGGNPETKRHLEDLGFTVGGEVCIVSTLGGNVIVKVKESRVAVSDELARRILV' A
#
# COMPACT_ATOMS: atom_id res chain seq x y z
N MET A 1 -11.62 8.26 2.56
CA MET A 1 -10.66 7.15 2.35
C MET A 1 -10.87 6.52 0.98
N MET A 2 -9.78 6.15 0.35
CA MET A 2 -9.82 5.43 -0.92
C MET A 2 -8.77 4.33 -0.92
N PRO A 3 -8.94 3.28 -1.72
CA PRO A 3 -7.88 2.29 -1.91
C PRO A 3 -6.62 2.94 -2.47
N LEU A 4 -5.46 2.50 -2.00
CA LEU A 4 -4.18 3.03 -2.45
C LEU A 4 -4.04 2.98 -3.98
N VAL A 5 -4.57 1.93 -4.61
CA VAL A 5 -4.46 1.76 -6.06
C VAL A 5 -5.08 2.91 -6.86
N LEU A 6 -5.97 3.69 -6.24
CA LEU A 6 -6.60 4.85 -6.87
C LEU A 6 -5.81 6.14 -6.66
N ALA A 7 -4.77 6.11 -5.85
CA ALA A 7 -3.95 7.29 -5.62
C ALA A 7 -3.04 7.56 -6.83
N ASN A 8 -2.66 8.81 -6.98
CA ASN A 8 -1.77 9.21 -8.06
C ASN A 8 -0.34 8.73 -7.81
N VAL A 9 0.33 8.29 -8.87
CA VAL A 9 1.74 7.92 -8.80
C VAL A 9 2.56 9.16 -8.41
N GLY A 10 3.47 8.97 -7.48
CA GLY A 10 4.36 10.04 -7.02
C GLY A 10 3.79 10.94 -5.94
N GLU A 11 2.53 10.75 -5.56
CA GLU A 11 1.89 11.55 -4.54
C GLU A 11 1.90 10.83 -3.20
N PRO A 12 2.57 11.38 -2.16
CA PRO A 12 2.57 10.75 -0.84
C PRO A 12 1.17 10.69 -0.23
N GLN A 13 0.88 9.56 0.40
CA GLN A 13 -0.39 9.34 1.07
C GLN A 13 -0.14 8.78 2.47
N ILE A 14 -1.08 9.00 3.35
CA ILE A 14 -1.02 8.45 4.71
C ILE A 14 -1.97 7.26 4.80
N VAL A 15 -1.49 6.14 5.28
CA VAL A 15 -2.32 4.95 5.48
C VAL A 15 -3.30 5.23 6.60
N LYS A 16 -4.58 5.14 6.29
CA LYS A 16 -5.66 5.37 7.26
C LYS A 16 -6.24 4.08 7.80
N ARG A 17 -6.22 3.02 7.00
CA ARG A 17 -6.76 1.74 7.39
C ARG A 17 -6.17 0.63 6.52
N ILE A 18 -6.00 -0.53 7.11
CA ILE A 18 -5.61 -1.75 6.38
C ILE A 18 -6.75 -2.73 6.53
N GLY A 19 -7.38 -3.09 5.42
CA GLY A 19 -8.50 -4.02 5.39
C GLY A 19 -8.06 -5.46 5.18
N GLY A 20 -9.05 -6.36 5.08
CA GLY A 20 -8.82 -7.77 4.86
C GLY A 20 -8.87 -8.58 6.14
N ASN A 21 -8.57 -9.88 6.00
CA ASN A 21 -8.54 -10.76 7.17
C ASN A 21 -7.26 -10.53 7.99
N PRO A 22 -7.18 -11.06 9.22
CA PRO A 22 -6.01 -10.84 10.08
C PRO A 22 -4.69 -11.27 9.44
N GLU A 23 -4.70 -12.34 8.66
CA GLU A 23 -3.50 -12.84 7.99
C GLU A 23 -3.00 -11.85 6.93
N THR A 24 -3.92 -11.32 6.13
CA THR A 24 -3.59 -10.32 5.11
C THR A 24 -3.08 -9.04 5.76
N LYS A 25 -3.73 -8.60 6.83
CA LYS A 25 -3.30 -7.41 7.56
C LYS A 25 -1.88 -7.57 8.09
N ARG A 26 -1.60 -8.72 8.69
CA ARG A 26 -0.26 -9.01 9.22
C ARG A 26 0.78 -9.03 8.11
N HIS A 27 0.46 -9.64 6.98
CA HIS A 27 1.37 -9.68 5.84
C HIS A 27 1.73 -8.27 5.38
N LEU A 28 0.73 -7.41 5.25
CA LEU A 28 0.97 -6.01 4.85
C LEU A 28 1.75 -5.24 5.90
N GLU A 29 1.48 -5.48 7.18
CA GLU A 29 2.25 -4.86 8.25
C GLU A 29 3.72 -5.31 8.22
N ASP A 30 3.95 -6.59 7.94
CA ASP A 30 5.31 -7.13 7.83
C ASP A 30 6.07 -6.49 6.67
N LEU A 31 5.38 -6.07 5.62
CA LEU A 31 5.97 -5.34 4.51
C LEU A 31 6.25 -3.88 4.84
N GLY A 32 5.73 -3.40 5.98
CA GLY A 32 5.97 -2.03 6.42
C GLY A 32 4.75 -1.11 6.35
N PHE A 33 3.60 -1.61 5.92
CA PHE A 33 2.38 -0.81 5.85
C PHE A 33 1.74 -0.74 7.23
N THR A 34 1.75 0.45 7.84
CA THR A 34 1.15 0.67 9.14
C THR A 34 0.23 1.87 9.09
N VAL A 35 -0.84 1.84 9.87
CA VAL A 35 -1.74 2.99 9.98
C VAL A 35 -0.96 4.19 10.49
N GLY A 36 -1.13 5.33 9.81
CA GLY A 36 -0.39 6.54 10.11
C GLY A 36 0.93 6.66 9.35
N GLY A 37 1.38 5.59 8.70
CA GLY A 37 2.61 5.61 7.92
C GLY A 37 2.40 6.26 6.55
N GLU A 38 3.48 6.81 6.00
CA GLU A 38 3.45 7.42 4.68
C GLU A 38 3.80 6.40 3.61
N VAL A 39 3.06 6.42 2.52
CA VAL A 39 3.27 5.53 1.37
C VAL A 39 3.14 6.34 0.09
N CYS A 40 3.83 5.89 -0.96
CA CYS A 40 3.77 6.55 -2.26
C CYS A 40 3.90 5.50 -3.36
N ILE A 41 2.99 5.53 -4.32
CA ILE A 41 3.10 4.66 -5.49
C ILE A 41 4.22 5.20 -6.36
N VAL A 42 5.22 4.35 -6.64
CA VAL A 42 6.34 4.72 -7.49
C VAL A 42 6.02 4.40 -8.95
N SER A 43 5.44 3.24 -9.18
CA SER A 43 5.08 2.80 -10.54
C SER A 43 4.13 1.60 -10.46
N THR A 44 3.59 1.24 -11.61
CA THR A 44 2.79 0.02 -11.75
C THR A 44 3.45 -0.86 -12.81
N LEU A 45 3.40 -2.16 -12.62
CA LEU A 45 4.02 -3.10 -13.54
C LEU A 45 3.17 -4.38 -13.59
N GLY A 46 2.48 -4.58 -14.70
CA GLY A 46 1.56 -5.69 -14.85
C GLY A 46 0.46 -5.60 -13.80
N GLY A 47 0.25 -6.67 -13.06
CA GLY A 47 -0.74 -6.70 -11.98
C GLY A 47 -0.18 -6.26 -10.63
N ASN A 48 1.00 -5.63 -10.60
CA ASN A 48 1.65 -5.22 -9.36
C ASN A 48 1.78 -3.72 -9.25
N VAL A 49 1.82 -3.26 -8.00
CA VAL A 49 2.04 -1.84 -7.68
C VAL A 49 3.35 -1.78 -6.90
N ILE A 50 4.26 -0.92 -7.35
CA ILE A 50 5.51 -0.67 -6.64
C ILE A 50 5.28 0.51 -5.71
N VAL A 51 5.41 0.28 -4.42
CA VAL A 51 5.12 1.28 -3.40
C VAL A 51 6.36 1.56 -2.58
N LYS A 52 6.66 2.84 -2.42
CA LYS A 52 7.69 3.26 -1.47
C LYS A 52 7.03 3.34 -0.10
N VAL A 53 7.57 2.60 0.85
CA VAL A 53 7.09 2.57 2.22
C VAL A 53 8.31 2.61 3.13
N LYS A 54 8.35 3.58 4.04
CA LYS A 54 9.53 3.85 4.86
C LYS A 54 10.74 4.09 3.94
N GLU A 55 11.82 3.38 4.13
CA GLU A 55 13.02 3.52 3.30
C GLU A 55 13.14 2.42 2.25
N SER A 56 12.06 1.66 2.04
CA SER A 56 12.05 0.52 1.14
C SER A 56 11.05 0.70 0.03
N ARG A 57 11.26 -0.04 -1.05
CA ARG A 57 10.28 -0.18 -2.11
C ARG A 57 9.83 -1.61 -2.13
N VAL A 58 8.53 -1.83 -2.14
CA VAL A 58 7.95 -3.17 -2.16
C VAL A 58 6.97 -3.29 -3.33
N ALA A 59 6.93 -4.47 -3.91
CA ALA A 59 5.96 -4.78 -4.94
C ALA A 59 4.81 -5.54 -4.28
N VAL A 60 3.60 -5.04 -4.45
CA VAL A 60 2.41 -5.72 -3.95
C VAL A 60 1.44 -5.90 -5.11
N SER A 61 0.67 -6.98 -5.07
CA SER A 61 -0.34 -7.20 -6.08
C SER A 61 -1.40 -6.11 -5.99
N ASP A 62 -2.06 -5.84 -7.11
CA ASP A 62 -3.19 -4.91 -7.15
C ASP A 62 -4.24 -5.29 -6.11
N GLU A 63 -4.50 -6.58 -5.98
CA GLU A 63 -5.46 -7.09 -5.01
C GLU A 63 -5.09 -6.74 -3.57
N LEU A 64 -3.81 -6.92 -3.20
CA LEU A 64 -3.36 -6.55 -1.86
C LEU A 64 -3.35 -5.04 -1.67
N ALA A 65 -2.93 -4.30 -2.68
CA ALA A 65 -2.91 -2.84 -2.58
C ALA A 65 -4.31 -2.25 -2.38
N ARG A 66 -5.35 -2.92 -2.86
CA ARG A 66 -6.73 -2.49 -2.64
C ARG A 66 -7.16 -2.56 -1.17
N ARG A 67 -6.44 -3.32 -0.36
CA ARG A 67 -6.72 -3.45 1.08
C ARG A 67 -6.14 -2.29 1.89
N ILE A 68 -5.24 -1.52 1.29
CA ILE A 68 -4.63 -0.36 1.95
C ILE A 68 -5.49 0.86 1.60
N LEU A 69 -6.04 1.51 2.63
CA LEU A 69 -6.88 2.70 2.44
C LEU A 69 -6.11 3.94 2.87
N VAL A 70 -6.19 4.94 2.03
CA VAL A 70 -5.49 6.22 2.25
C VAL A 70 -6.43 7.41 2.18
#